data_05011d5c166999fdec6d2690bcc89c91
#
_entry.id   05011d5c166999fdec6d2690bcc89c91
#
_cell.length_a   1.000
_cell.length_b   1.000
_cell.length_c   1.000
_cell.angle_alpha   90.00
_cell.angle_beta   90.00
_cell.angle_gamma   90.00
#
_symmetry.space_group_name_H-M   'P 1'
#
loop_
_entity.id
_entity.type
_entity.pdbx_description
1 polymer ?
#
loop_
_entity_poly.entity_id
_entity_poly.type
_entity_poly.pdbx_seq_one_letter_code
_entity_poly.pdbx_strand_id
1 'polypeptide(L)'
;MYEPQSLAAIYDDLGCSQHQQQGVAWYECNPQGRRRVVLLHGVTGGNRDMLPLARCYVAAGYGVVMVGLPGHDGTQLPELASFTDLADWLRHALGVIGRPVDAIISNSYASAIVYQAMRQGYIPADTPVVLACPTPQPSSMANLLQAVSSHAPERVVWTAYNSTPVRSARTSILLQTKNKTARAWLHESEKHKAAYTTLRATNLLTSLLYNDNPYHHPLPPASQATTTVIMGTKDNVVTADSRTHMQRLMPHAQFIDAHGAGHILHFEALESYPMV
;
A
#
# COMPACT_ATOMS: atom_id res chain seq x y z
N MET A 1 -17.14 25.48 -10.96
CA MET A 1 -15.83 24.81 -10.87
C MET A 1 -16.07 23.60 -9.99
N TYR A 2 -15.91 22.37 -10.51
CA TYR A 2 -16.13 21.15 -9.73
C TYR A 2 -14.96 21.04 -8.73
N GLU A 3 -15.23 21.23 -7.43
CA GLU A 3 -14.25 20.91 -6.39
C GLU A 3 -14.20 19.39 -6.22
N PRO A 4 -13.01 18.78 -6.24
CA PRO A 4 -12.89 17.35 -5.99
C PRO A 4 -13.37 17.03 -4.58
N GLN A 5 -14.16 15.97 -4.46
CA GLN A 5 -14.59 15.45 -3.16
C GLN A 5 -13.37 15.10 -2.30
N SER A 6 -13.35 15.54 -1.04
CA SER A 6 -12.26 15.24 -0.10
C SER A 6 -12.25 13.77 0.30
N LEU A 7 -11.13 13.27 0.80
CA LEU A 7 -11.03 11.90 1.34
C LEU A 7 -11.99 11.70 2.53
N ALA A 8 -12.16 12.73 3.37
CA ALA A 8 -13.12 12.69 4.47
C ALA A 8 -14.56 12.53 3.94
N ALA A 9 -14.95 13.29 2.92
CA ALA A 9 -16.27 13.17 2.32
C ALA A 9 -16.48 11.80 1.64
N ILE A 10 -15.45 11.21 1.03
CA ILE A 10 -15.53 9.84 0.50
C ILE A 10 -15.76 8.84 1.63
N TYR A 11 -15.07 8.99 2.77
CA TYR A 11 -15.25 8.13 3.95
C TYR A 11 -16.70 8.15 4.45
N ASP A 12 -17.27 9.35 4.58
CA ASP A 12 -18.65 9.56 5.03
C ASP A 12 -19.67 8.99 4.04
N ASP A 13 -19.50 9.27 2.75
CA ASP A 13 -20.40 8.78 1.68
C ASP A 13 -20.40 7.26 1.54
N LEU A 14 -19.26 6.61 1.79
CA LEU A 14 -19.18 5.16 1.79
C LEU A 14 -19.74 4.50 3.06
N GLY A 15 -20.14 5.29 4.06
CA GLY A 15 -20.60 4.81 5.35
C GLY A 15 -19.55 3.92 6.03
N CYS A 16 -18.28 4.30 5.91
CA CYS A 16 -17.19 3.51 6.49
C CYS A 16 -17.21 3.60 8.01
N SER A 17 -16.87 2.51 8.67
CA SER A 17 -16.68 2.43 10.13
C SER A 17 -15.23 2.09 10.46
N GLN A 18 -14.75 2.61 11.59
CA GLN A 18 -13.43 2.30 12.12
C GLN A 18 -13.53 1.23 13.20
N HIS A 19 -12.65 0.25 13.14
CA HIS A 19 -12.56 -0.86 14.06
C HIS A 19 -11.13 -0.97 14.61
N GLN A 20 -11.02 -1.45 15.85
CA GLN A 20 -9.74 -1.80 16.47
C GLN A 20 -9.93 -2.99 17.39
N GLN A 21 -9.18 -4.06 17.15
CA GLN A 21 -9.23 -5.28 17.96
C GLN A 21 -7.88 -5.99 17.94
N GLN A 22 -7.44 -6.53 19.07
CA GLN A 22 -6.22 -7.34 19.22
C GLN A 22 -4.98 -6.71 18.57
N GLY A 23 -4.83 -5.38 18.71
CA GLY A 23 -3.68 -4.65 18.16
C GLY A 23 -3.77 -4.32 16.66
N VAL A 24 -4.86 -4.67 15.99
CA VAL A 24 -5.11 -4.36 14.58
C VAL A 24 -6.21 -3.32 14.46
N ALA A 25 -5.99 -2.30 13.62
CA ALA A 25 -7.00 -1.29 13.30
C ALA A 25 -7.32 -1.32 11.79
N TRP A 26 -8.60 -1.18 11.45
CA TRP A 26 -9.05 -1.15 10.06
C TRP A 26 -10.28 -0.27 9.86
N TYR A 27 -10.50 0.16 8.61
CA TYR A 27 -11.78 0.72 8.18
C TYR A 27 -12.55 -0.37 7.41
N GLU A 28 -13.86 -0.41 7.61
CA GLU A 28 -14.76 -1.29 6.86
C GLU A 28 -15.86 -0.45 6.20
N CYS A 29 -16.02 -0.61 4.87
CA CYS A 29 -17.06 0.03 4.09
C CYS A 29 -17.91 -1.05 3.41
N ASN A 30 -19.21 -0.83 3.29
CA ASN A 30 -20.18 -1.78 2.74
C ASN A 30 -20.05 -3.21 3.32
N PRO A 31 -20.23 -3.41 4.64
CA PRO A 31 -20.03 -4.71 5.30
C PRO A 31 -20.97 -5.83 4.80
N GLN A 32 -22.03 -5.47 4.07
CA GLN A 32 -22.99 -6.39 3.47
C GLN A 32 -22.63 -6.80 2.02
N GLY A 33 -21.53 -6.31 1.48
CA GLY A 33 -21.03 -6.72 0.16
C GLY A 33 -20.87 -8.24 0.07
N ARG A 34 -21.30 -8.82 -1.07
CA ARG A 34 -21.29 -10.28 -1.27
C ARG A 34 -19.89 -10.88 -1.30
N ARG A 35 -18.92 -10.12 -1.80
CA ARG A 35 -17.49 -10.46 -1.86
C ARG A 35 -16.73 -9.41 -1.06
N ARG A 36 -15.62 -9.81 -0.46
CA ARG A 36 -14.82 -8.90 0.36
C ARG A 36 -13.42 -8.75 -0.18
N VAL A 37 -13.00 -7.50 -0.34
CA VAL A 37 -11.64 -7.15 -0.71
C VAL A 37 -10.91 -6.47 0.46
N VAL A 38 -9.67 -6.89 0.70
CA VAL A 38 -8.76 -6.25 1.65
C VAL A 38 -7.82 -5.33 0.88
N LEU A 39 -7.72 -4.07 1.30
CA LEU A 39 -6.81 -3.07 0.75
C LEU A 39 -5.71 -2.75 1.76
N LEU A 40 -4.46 -2.72 1.30
CA LEU A 40 -3.28 -2.42 2.11
C LEU A 40 -2.49 -1.26 1.50
N HIS A 41 -2.24 -0.23 2.31
CA HIS A 41 -1.53 0.98 1.90
C HIS A 41 0.00 0.82 1.91
N GLY A 42 0.74 1.79 1.33
CA GLY A 42 2.20 1.82 1.37
C GLY A 42 2.76 2.30 2.72
N VAL A 43 4.08 2.13 2.93
CA VAL A 43 4.78 2.40 4.20
C VAL A 43 4.62 3.83 4.74
N THR A 44 4.41 4.81 3.87
CA THR A 44 4.18 6.20 4.28
C THR A 44 2.71 6.62 4.13
N GLY A 45 1.82 5.68 3.83
CA GLY A 45 0.40 5.89 3.64
C GLY A 45 -0.41 5.63 4.91
N GLY A 46 -1.73 5.57 4.72
CA GLY A 46 -2.71 5.19 5.72
C GLY A 46 -4.00 4.70 5.06
N ASN A 47 -4.95 4.21 5.87
CA ASN A 47 -6.23 3.69 5.38
C ASN A 47 -6.99 4.72 4.53
N ARG A 48 -6.89 6.01 4.86
CA ARG A 48 -7.53 7.09 4.09
C ARG A 48 -7.04 7.18 2.65
N ASP A 49 -5.79 6.81 2.38
CA ASP A 49 -5.24 6.84 1.03
C ASP A 49 -5.93 5.83 0.11
N MET A 50 -6.49 4.77 0.70
CA MET A 50 -7.16 3.71 -0.05
C MET A 50 -8.62 4.05 -0.38
N LEU A 51 -9.20 5.14 0.16
CA LEU A 51 -10.61 5.51 -0.04
C LEU A 51 -11.02 5.71 -1.51
N PRO A 52 -10.21 6.33 -2.39
CA PRO A 52 -10.57 6.43 -3.80
C PRO A 52 -10.72 5.06 -4.47
N LEU A 53 -9.84 4.12 -4.13
CA LEU A 53 -9.90 2.75 -4.63
C LEU A 53 -11.06 1.98 -3.98
N ALA A 54 -11.27 2.14 -2.67
CA ALA A 54 -12.40 1.55 -1.94
C ALA A 54 -13.74 1.93 -2.58
N ARG A 55 -13.90 3.20 -2.99
CA ARG A 55 -15.10 3.67 -3.68
C ARG A 55 -15.38 2.90 -4.97
N CYS A 56 -14.34 2.56 -5.74
CA CYS A 56 -14.50 1.76 -6.96
C CYS A 56 -15.04 0.35 -6.65
N TYR A 57 -14.49 -0.31 -5.63
CA TYR A 57 -14.93 -1.65 -5.23
C TYR A 57 -16.32 -1.64 -4.57
N VAL A 58 -16.63 -0.65 -3.72
CA VAL A 58 -17.97 -0.50 -3.14
C VAL A 58 -19.02 -0.28 -4.23
N ALA A 59 -18.73 0.57 -5.22
CA ALA A 59 -19.61 0.80 -6.37
C ALA A 59 -19.84 -0.48 -7.21
N ALA A 60 -18.88 -1.41 -7.20
CA ALA A 60 -19.01 -2.73 -7.82
C ALA A 60 -19.65 -3.78 -6.90
N GLY A 61 -20.14 -3.38 -5.70
CA GLY A 61 -20.87 -4.25 -4.77
C GLY A 61 -20.01 -5.03 -3.77
N TYR A 62 -18.71 -4.75 -3.69
CA TYR A 62 -17.83 -5.39 -2.71
C TYR A 62 -17.98 -4.79 -1.31
N GLY A 63 -17.80 -5.62 -0.30
CA GLY A 63 -17.37 -5.18 1.03
C GLY A 63 -15.88 -4.86 0.99
N VAL A 64 -15.47 -3.75 1.58
CA VAL A 64 -14.06 -3.31 1.55
C VAL A 64 -13.53 -3.17 2.96
N VAL A 65 -12.37 -3.75 3.20
CA VAL A 65 -11.61 -3.62 4.45
C VAL A 65 -10.26 -2.98 4.15
N MET A 66 -9.97 -1.85 4.76
CA MET A 66 -8.68 -1.16 4.64
C MET A 66 -7.93 -1.33 5.96
N VAL A 67 -6.78 -2.00 5.94
CA VAL A 67 -6.04 -2.38 7.16
C VAL A 67 -4.83 -1.48 7.35
N GLY A 68 -4.75 -0.86 8.54
CA GLY A 68 -3.57 -0.09 8.94
C GLY A 68 -2.36 -1.00 9.14
N LEU A 69 -1.24 -0.70 8.48
CA LEU A 69 0.02 -1.42 8.67
C LEU A 69 0.54 -1.28 10.11
N PRO A 70 1.48 -2.11 10.58
CA PRO A 70 2.11 -1.96 11.90
C PRO A 70 2.57 -0.54 12.16
N GLY A 71 2.09 0.07 13.26
CA GLY A 71 2.36 1.46 13.63
C GLY A 71 1.61 2.53 12.84
N HIS A 72 0.58 2.14 12.05
CA HIS A 72 -0.25 3.06 11.27
C HIS A 72 -1.73 2.96 11.68
N ASP A 73 -2.46 4.08 11.58
CA ASP A 73 -3.91 4.16 11.78
C ASP A 73 -4.46 3.53 13.07
N GLY A 74 -3.65 3.45 14.12
CA GLY A 74 -4.02 2.82 15.39
C GLY A 74 -3.64 1.34 15.49
N THR A 75 -3.12 0.71 14.44
CA THR A 75 -2.50 -0.61 14.53
C THR A 75 -1.24 -0.54 15.37
N GLN A 76 -1.11 -1.43 16.34
CA GLN A 76 0.08 -1.53 17.18
C GLN A 76 1.32 -1.84 16.34
N LEU A 77 2.47 -1.34 16.77
CA LEU A 77 3.76 -1.69 16.20
C LEU A 77 4.36 -2.82 17.04
N PRO A 78 4.28 -4.10 16.59
CA PRO A 78 4.92 -5.20 17.30
C PRO A 78 6.44 -5.16 17.12
N GLU A 79 7.14 -6.04 17.82
CA GLU A 79 8.54 -6.32 17.51
C GLU A 79 8.62 -7.03 16.15
N LEU A 80 9.42 -6.46 15.25
CA LEU A 80 9.58 -6.95 13.87
C LEU A 80 11.08 -7.00 13.55
N ALA A 81 11.55 -8.15 13.11
CA ALA A 81 12.93 -8.37 12.69
C ALA A 81 13.05 -8.77 11.21
N SER A 82 11.94 -9.20 10.59
CA SER A 82 11.94 -9.75 9.23
C SER A 82 10.61 -9.54 8.51
N PHE A 83 10.60 -9.79 7.20
CA PHE A 83 9.34 -9.90 6.44
C PHE A 83 8.53 -11.16 6.80
N THR A 84 9.15 -12.16 7.42
CA THR A 84 8.42 -13.29 8.02
C THR A 84 7.51 -12.81 9.15
N ASP A 85 8.00 -11.95 10.04
CA ASP A 85 7.19 -11.38 11.14
C ASP A 85 6.06 -10.51 10.58
N LEU A 86 6.29 -9.78 9.50
CA LEU A 86 5.25 -9.01 8.81
C LEU A 86 4.19 -9.90 8.14
N ALA A 87 4.59 -11.03 7.59
CA ALA A 87 3.64 -12.01 7.04
C ALA A 87 2.81 -12.67 8.16
N ASP A 88 3.43 -12.98 9.30
CA ASP A 88 2.74 -13.48 10.49
C ASP A 88 1.76 -12.44 11.05
N TRP A 89 2.17 -11.16 11.08
CA TRP A 89 1.26 -10.06 11.42
C TRP A 89 0.07 -9.98 10.46
N LEU A 90 0.28 -10.09 9.14
CA LEU A 90 -0.81 -10.06 8.17
C LEU A 90 -1.77 -11.23 8.38
N ARG A 91 -1.24 -12.44 8.59
CA ARG A 91 -2.06 -13.62 8.93
C ARG A 91 -2.90 -13.38 10.19
N HIS A 92 -2.30 -12.80 11.24
CA HIS A 92 -3.02 -12.42 12.47
C HIS A 92 -4.11 -11.38 12.15
N ALA A 93 -3.80 -10.33 11.41
CA ALA A 93 -4.74 -9.26 11.06
C ALA A 93 -5.96 -9.81 10.29
N LEU A 94 -5.73 -10.66 9.30
CA LEU A 94 -6.81 -11.32 8.56
C LEU A 94 -7.67 -12.22 9.48
N GLY A 95 -7.04 -12.91 10.43
CA GLY A 95 -7.73 -13.72 11.46
C GLY A 95 -8.58 -12.87 12.40
N VAL A 96 -8.11 -11.70 12.82
CA VAL A 96 -8.85 -10.75 13.69
C VAL A 96 -10.07 -10.17 12.97
N ILE A 97 -9.95 -9.85 11.69
CA ILE A 97 -11.07 -9.39 10.85
C ILE A 97 -12.16 -10.49 10.76
N GLY A 98 -11.75 -11.76 10.82
CA GLY A 98 -12.65 -12.88 11.17
C GLY A 98 -13.69 -13.25 10.11
N ARG A 99 -13.53 -12.77 8.87
CA ARG A 99 -14.44 -13.07 7.76
C ARG A 99 -13.64 -13.50 6.52
N PRO A 100 -14.20 -14.35 5.64
CA PRO A 100 -13.54 -14.72 4.39
C PRO A 100 -13.12 -13.48 3.59
N VAL A 101 -11.94 -13.56 2.99
CA VAL A 101 -11.37 -12.54 2.11
C VAL A 101 -11.35 -13.12 0.70
N ASP A 102 -12.04 -12.48 -0.22
CA ASP A 102 -12.15 -12.95 -1.61
C ASP A 102 -11.01 -12.41 -2.48
N ALA A 103 -10.36 -11.32 -2.07
CA ALA A 103 -9.19 -10.80 -2.75
C ALA A 103 -8.37 -9.86 -1.85
N ILE A 104 -7.07 -9.74 -2.14
CA ILE A 104 -6.15 -8.83 -1.46
C ILE A 104 -5.50 -7.90 -2.47
N ILE A 105 -5.56 -6.59 -2.20
CA ILE A 105 -4.94 -5.56 -3.02
C ILE A 105 -3.97 -4.77 -2.15
N SER A 106 -2.73 -4.74 -2.56
CA SER A 106 -1.65 -4.11 -1.83
C SER A 106 -0.90 -3.11 -2.67
N ASN A 107 -0.43 -2.03 -2.04
CA ASN A 107 0.31 -0.98 -2.71
C ASN A 107 1.71 -0.83 -2.13
N SER A 108 2.72 -0.69 -3.02
CA SER A 108 4.09 -0.39 -2.66
C SER A 108 4.64 -1.37 -1.62
N TYR A 109 5.03 -0.89 -0.44
CA TYR A 109 5.57 -1.67 0.66
C TYR A 109 4.66 -2.85 1.08
N ALA A 110 3.35 -2.64 1.15
CA ALA A 110 2.42 -3.71 1.50
C ALA A 110 2.44 -4.87 0.49
N SER A 111 2.83 -4.61 -0.76
CA SER A 111 3.02 -5.67 -1.76
C SER A 111 4.14 -6.64 -1.36
N ALA A 112 5.18 -6.18 -0.66
CA ALA A 112 6.23 -7.05 -0.13
C ALA A 112 5.72 -7.93 1.03
N ILE A 113 4.86 -7.37 1.91
CA ILE A 113 4.24 -8.14 3.00
C ILE A 113 3.35 -9.24 2.43
N VAL A 114 2.48 -8.89 1.48
CA VAL A 114 1.58 -9.84 0.82
C VAL A 114 2.37 -10.91 0.06
N TYR A 115 3.41 -10.50 -0.67
CA TYR A 115 4.31 -11.42 -1.37
C TYR A 115 4.93 -12.45 -0.43
N GLN A 116 5.45 -12.01 0.73
CA GLN A 116 6.01 -12.91 1.74
C GLN A 116 4.94 -13.83 2.34
N ALA A 117 3.75 -13.32 2.62
CA ALA A 117 2.64 -14.13 3.13
C ALA A 117 2.20 -15.21 2.13
N MET A 118 2.19 -14.90 0.82
CA MET A 118 1.94 -15.88 -0.24
C MET A 118 3.04 -16.96 -0.30
N ARG A 119 4.30 -16.56 -0.15
CA ARG A 119 5.43 -17.51 -0.10
C ARG A 119 5.33 -18.49 1.07
N GLN A 120 4.79 -18.04 2.19
CA GLN A 120 4.60 -18.87 3.38
C GLN A 120 3.29 -19.68 3.36
N GLY A 121 2.47 -19.52 2.30
CA GLY A 121 1.19 -20.23 2.18
C GLY A 121 0.10 -19.69 3.12
N TYR A 122 0.25 -18.48 3.66
CA TYR A 122 -0.77 -17.86 4.52
C TYR A 122 -1.95 -17.29 3.74
N ILE A 123 -1.75 -17.04 2.45
CA ILE A 123 -2.79 -16.67 1.50
C ILE A 123 -3.03 -17.88 0.59
N PRO A 124 -4.27 -18.41 0.52
CA PRO A 124 -4.58 -19.52 -0.37
C PRO A 124 -4.21 -19.20 -1.83
N ALA A 125 -3.71 -20.18 -2.55
CA ALA A 125 -3.19 -19.99 -3.91
C ALA A 125 -4.27 -19.59 -4.93
N ASP A 126 -5.54 -19.86 -4.64
CA ASP A 126 -6.71 -19.49 -5.42
C ASP A 126 -7.27 -18.10 -5.09
N THR A 127 -6.74 -17.44 -4.05
CA THR A 127 -7.12 -16.06 -3.70
C THR A 127 -6.53 -15.07 -4.71
N PRO A 128 -7.35 -14.27 -5.42
CA PRO A 128 -6.86 -13.19 -6.26
C PRO A 128 -6.05 -12.16 -5.46
N VAL A 129 -4.84 -11.87 -5.95
CA VAL A 129 -3.94 -10.89 -5.32
C VAL A 129 -3.51 -9.84 -6.34
N VAL A 130 -3.58 -8.57 -5.95
CA VAL A 130 -3.03 -7.45 -6.73
C VAL A 130 -1.85 -6.86 -5.97
N LEU A 131 -0.68 -6.86 -6.61
CA LEU A 131 0.54 -6.19 -6.15
C LEU A 131 0.74 -4.92 -6.98
N ALA A 132 0.36 -3.76 -6.44
CA ALA A 132 0.50 -2.49 -7.13
C ALA A 132 1.80 -1.79 -6.74
N CYS A 133 2.62 -1.40 -7.72
CA CYS A 133 3.93 -0.78 -7.55
C CYS A 133 4.81 -1.48 -6.51
N PRO A 134 5.04 -2.82 -6.61
CA PRO A 134 5.96 -3.52 -5.73
C PRO A 134 7.36 -2.89 -5.84
N THR A 135 8.13 -2.93 -4.74
CA THR A 135 9.44 -2.26 -4.63
C THR A 135 10.59 -3.27 -4.49
N PRO A 136 10.86 -4.11 -5.51
CA PRO A 136 11.94 -5.08 -5.44
C PRO A 136 13.33 -4.43 -5.44
N GLN A 137 13.46 -3.28 -6.08
CA GLN A 137 14.71 -2.53 -6.21
C GLN A 137 14.43 -1.02 -6.04
N PRO A 138 14.55 -0.49 -4.80
CA PRO A 138 14.40 0.94 -4.57
C PRO A 138 15.38 1.77 -5.40
N SER A 139 14.93 2.94 -5.88
CA SER A 139 15.78 3.84 -6.67
C SER A 139 16.91 4.43 -5.83
N SER A 140 17.96 4.93 -6.50
CA SER A 140 19.10 5.61 -5.82
C SER A 140 18.63 6.79 -4.95
N MET A 141 17.57 7.50 -5.36
CA MET A 141 16.98 8.59 -4.57
C MET A 141 16.34 8.05 -3.29
N ALA A 142 15.61 6.94 -3.36
CA ALA A 142 15.01 6.30 -2.18
C ALA A 142 16.11 5.84 -1.21
N ASN A 143 17.19 5.25 -1.72
CA ASN A 143 18.36 4.84 -0.93
C ASN A 143 19.03 6.03 -0.22
N LEU A 144 19.23 7.15 -0.93
CA LEU A 144 19.81 8.36 -0.35
C LEU A 144 18.94 8.93 0.77
N LEU A 145 17.62 9.03 0.55
CA LEU A 145 16.69 9.53 1.56
C LEU A 145 16.67 8.64 2.80
N GLN A 146 16.71 7.32 2.63
CA GLN A 146 16.82 6.36 3.74
C GLN A 146 18.13 6.56 4.51
N ALA A 147 19.28 6.66 3.84
CA ALA A 147 20.56 6.87 4.48
C ALA A 147 20.60 8.18 5.29
N VAL A 148 20.05 9.28 4.77
CA VAL A 148 19.96 10.55 5.51
C VAL A 148 19.05 10.43 6.71
N SER A 149 17.87 9.79 6.57
CA SER A 149 16.89 9.69 7.65
C SER A 149 17.37 8.80 8.82
N SER A 150 18.22 7.80 8.54
CA SER A 150 18.74 6.88 9.55
C SER A 150 19.83 7.48 10.46
N HIS A 151 20.46 8.57 10.04
CA HIS A 151 21.59 9.20 10.78
C HIS A 151 21.24 10.52 11.46
N ALA A 152 20.12 11.15 11.14
CA ALA A 152 19.72 12.41 11.72
C ALA A 152 18.75 12.22 12.91
N PRO A 153 18.70 13.16 13.88
CA PRO A 153 17.76 13.10 14.99
C PRO A 153 16.31 13.00 14.52
N GLU A 154 15.56 12.09 15.09
CA GLU A 154 14.18 11.76 14.67
C GLU A 154 13.29 12.99 14.53
N ARG A 155 13.31 13.91 15.52
CA ARG A 155 12.50 15.13 15.50
C ARG A 155 12.82 16.03 14.30
N VAL A 156 14.11 16.15 13.95
CA VAL A 156 14.56 16.98 12.82
C VAL A 156 14.08 16.38 11.51
N VAL A 157 14.31 15.08 11.33
CA VAL A 157 13.87 14.34 10.14
C VAL A 157 12.35 14.45 9.96
N TRP A 158 11.59 14.20 11.05
CA TRP A 158 10.13 14.21 10.99
C TRP A 158 9.56 15.61 10.73
N THR A 159 10.15 16.65 11.34
CA THR A 159 9.77 18.04 11.08
C THR A 159 10.06 18.43 9.64
N ALA A 160 11.25 18.10 9.13
CA ALA A 160 11.63 18.35 7.74
C ALA A 160 10.71 17.57 6.78
N TYR A 161 10.48 16.29 7.03
CA TYR A 161 9.61 15.41 6.24
C TYR A 161 8.18 15.95 6.10
N ASN A 162 7.64 16.55 7.18
CA ASN A 162 6.29 17.13 7.21
C ASN A 162 6.24 18.61 6.77
N SER A 163 7.38 19.23 6.44
CA SER A 163 7.42 20.61 5.95
C SER A 163 6.78 20.76 4.57
N THR A 164 6.19 21.90 4.29
CA THR A 164 5.53 22.17 3.01
C THR A 164 6.42 21.94 1.78
N PRO A 165 7.69 22.42 1.74
CA PRO A 165 8.53 22.20 0.56
C PRO A 165 8.86 20.73 0.34
N VAL A 166 9.14 19.95 1.41
CA VAL A 166 9.44 18.52 1.29
C VAL A 166 8.20 17.74 0.87
N ARG A 167 7.01 18.08 1.40
CA ARG A 167 5.74 17.48 0.94
C ARG A 167 5.48 17.75 -0.54
N SER A 168 5.70 19.00 -1.00
CA SER A 168 5.52 19.34 -2.43
C SER A 168 6.49 18.59 -3.33
N ALA A 169 7.77 18.47 -2.95
CA ALA A 169 8.75 17.69 -3.67
C ALA A 169 8.35 16.21 -3.74
N ARG A 170 7.96 15.63 -2.62
CA ARG A 170 7.49 14.24 -2.51
C ARG A 170 6.26 13.98 -3.38
N THR A 171 5.27 14.89 -3.35
CA THR A 171 4.10 14.83 -4.24
C THR A 171 4.52 14.76 -5.72
N SER A 172 5.51 15.55 -6.13
CA SER A 172 5.98 15.58 -7.51
C SER A 172 6.77 14.33 -7.91
N ILE A 173 7.37 13.63 -6.96
CA ILE A 173 8.07 12.35 -7.19
C ILE A 173 7.06 11.21 -7.31
N LEU A 174 6.10 11.15 -6.39
CA LEU A 174 5.16 10.04 -6.27
C LEU A 174 4.04 10.09 -7.31
N LEU A 175 3.57 11.28 -7.67
CA LEU A 175 2.40 11.51 -8.51
C LEU A 175 2.81 12.15 -9.85
N GLN A 176 2.57 11.45 -10.95
CA GLN A 176 2.94 11.92 -12.31
C GLN A 176 1.76 12.49 -13.09
N THR A 177 0.54 12.32 -12.59
CA THR A 177 -0.67 12.81 -13.25
C THR A 177 -0.85 14.33 -13.10
N LYS A 178 -1.49 14.94 -14.12
CA LYS A 178 -2.02 16.31 -14.07
C LYS A 178 -3.44 16.38 -13.49
N ASN A 179 -4.03 15.25 -13.12
CA ASN A 179 -5.37 15.18 -12.55
C ASN A 179 -5.44 15.97 -11.23
N LYS A 180 -6.25 17.02 -11.20
CA LYS A 180 -6.38 17.91 -10.04
C LYS A 180 -6.98 17.19 -8.83
N THR A 181 -7.89 16.24 -9.05
CA THR A 181 -8.50 15.44 -7.98
C THR A 181 -7.49 14.56 -7.30
N ALA A 182 -6.69 13.80 -8.05
CA ALA A 182 -5.62 12.95 -7.50
C ALA A 182 -4.60 13.78 -6.69
N ARG A 183 -4.24 14.97 -7.21
CA ARG A 183 -3.34 15.89 -6.49
C ARG A 183 -3.95 16.44 -5.21
N ALA A 184 -5.25 16.75 -5.21
CA ALA A 184 -5.96 17.21 -4.01
C ALA A 184 -6.02 16.12 -2.93
N TRP A 185 -6.32 14.88 -3.30
CA TRP A 185 -6.33 13.74 -2.38
C TRP A 185 -4.96 13.49 -1.75
N LEU A 186 -3.89 13.48 -2.56
CA LEU A 186 -2.55 13.31 -2.02
C LEU A 186 -2.17 14.47 -1.08
N HIS A 187 -2.52 15.70 -1.45
CA HIS A 187 -2.25 16.87 -0.60
C HIS A 187 -3.00 16.78 0.75
N GLU A 188 -4.25 16.31 0.73
CA GLU A 188 -5.05 16.07 1.94
C GLU A 188 -4.40 14.98 2.81
N SER A 189 -4.05 13.82 2.21
CA SER A 189 -3.33 12.74 2.89
C SER A 189 -2.05 13.25 3.55
N GLU A 190 -1.21 13.93 2.78
CA GLU A 190 0.07 14.46 3.26
C GLU A 190 -0.06 15.49 4.41
N LYS A 191 -1.17 16.23 4.50
CA LYS A 191 -1.44 17.13 5.64
C LYS A 191 -1.69 16.37 6.94
N HIS A 192 -2.33 15.21 6.85
CA HIS A 192 -2.77 14.45 8.01
C HIS A 192 -1.83 13.28 8.36
N LYS A 193 -0.78 13.07 7.58
CA LYS A 193 0.13 11.92 7.72
C LYS A 193 0.66 11.73 9.15
N ALA A 194 1.06 12.80 9.83
CA ALA A 194 1.56 12.73 11.19
C ALA A 194 0.52 12.25 12.23
N ALA A 195 -0.77 12.23 11.88
CA ALA A 195 -1.82 11.75 12.77
C ALA A 195 -1.99 10.22 12.73
N TYR A 196 -1.53 9.56 11.69
CA TYR A 196 -1.75 8.12 11.50
C TYR A 196 -0.48 7.28 11.27
N THR A 197 0.71 7.91 11.24
CA THR A 197 1.99 7.19 11.22
C THR A 197 3.05 7.91 12.02
N THR A 198 4.10 7.20 12.42
CA THR A 198 5.25 7.73 13.13
C THR A 198 6.53 7.51 12.32
N LEU A 199 7.55 8.35 12.54
CA LEU A 199 8.87 8.15 11.93
C LEU A 199 9.47 6.80 12.36
N ARG A 200 9.30 6.40 13.63
CA ARG A 200 9.77 5.10 14.14
C ARG A 200 9.19 3.93 13.35
N ALA A 201 7.86 3.90 13.14
CA ALA A 201 7.21 2.85 12.35
C ALA A 201 7.71 2.87 10.90
N THR A 202 7.73 4.04 10.27
CA THR A 202 8.20 4.21 8.88
C THR A 202 9.65 3.74 8.73
N ASN A 203 10.55 4.14 9.62
CA ASN A 203 11.97 3.76 9.55
C ASN A 203 12.17 2.25 9.78
N LEU A 204 11.48 1.67 10.77
CA LEU A 204 11.56 0.23 11.01
C LEU A 204 11.13 -0.56 9.78
N LEU A 205 9.92 -0.28 9.28
CA LEU A 205 9.39 -0.97 8.12
C LEU A 205 10.28 -0.78 6.88
N THR A 206 10.74 0.43 6.62
CA THR A 206 11.62 0.71 5.48
C THR A 206 12.95 -0.02 5.63
N SER A 207 13.54 -0.07 6.82
CA SER A 207 14.80 -0.80 7.05
C SER A 207 14.68 -2.29 6.76
N LEU A 208 13.53 -2.90 7.06
CA LEU A 208 13.30 -4.31 6.71
C LEU A 208 13.32 -4.53 5.20
N LEU A 209 12.78 -3.61 4.40
CA LEU A 209 12.83 -3.75 2.93
C LEU A 209 14.26 -3.74 2.39
N TYR A 210 15.18 -3.02 3.03
CA TYR A 210 16.58 -3.00 2.63
C TYR A 210 17.39 -4.21 3.14
N ASN A 211 17.03 -4.75 4.30
CA ASN A 211 17.82 -5.78 4.98
C ASN A 211 17.28 -7.21 4.76
N ASP A 212 15.98 -7.34 4.50
CA ASP A 212 15.28 -8.65 4.38
C ASP A 212 14.26 -8.64 3.22
N ASN A 213 14.63 -8.09 2.08
CA ASN A 213 13.75 -7.95 0.93
C ASN A 213 13.18 -9.31 0.47
N PRO A 214 11.86 -9.53 0.44
CA PRO A 214 11.27 -10.81 0.09
C PRO A 214 11.36 -11.17 -1.40
N TYR A 215 11.68 -10.19 -2.26
CA TYR A 215 11.75 -10.34 -3.72
C TYR A 215 13.08 -11.00 -4.21
N HIS A 216 13.69 -11.82 -3.39
CA HIS A 216 14.86 -12.63 -3.78
C HIS A 216 14.49 -14.05 -4.20
N HIS A 217 13.26 -14.49 -3.94
CA HIS A 217 12.81 -15.85 -4.23
C HIS A 217 11.45 -15.81 -4.97
N PRO A 218 11.22 -16.68 -5.96
CA PRO A 218 9.97 -16.72 -6.70
C PRO A 218 8.78 -17.18 -5.82
N LEU A 219 7.57 -16.80 -6.22
CA LEU A 219 6.34 -17.37 -5.70
C LEU A 219 6.12 -18.79 -6.25
N PRO A 220 5.40 -19.64 -5.51
CA PRO A 220 4.90 -20.91 -6.05
C PRO A 220 4.05 -20.65 -7.32
N PRO A 221 4.18 -21.51 -8.37
CA PRO A 221 3.44 -21.29 -9.63
C PRO A 221 1.92 -21.14 -9.45
N ALA A 222 1.32 -21.92 -8.54
CA ALA A 222 -0.12 -21.86 -8.27
C ALA A 222 -0.56 -20.46 -7.77
N SER A 223 0.21 -19.83 -6.90
CA SER A 223 -0.07 -18.48 -6.39
C SER A 223 0.18 -17.41 -7.45
N GLN A 224 1.07 -17.65 -8.42
CA GLN A 224 1.32 -16.70 -9.51
C GLN A 224 0.12 -16.57 -10.45
N ALA A 225 -0.60 -17.66 -10.71
CA ALA A 225 -1.72 -17.70 -11.66
C ALA A 225 -2.88 -16.77 -11.25
N THR A 226 -3.04 -16.49 -9.97
CA THR A 226 -4.07 -15.59 -9.41
C THR A 226 -3.51 -14.21 -9.05
N THR A 227 -2.25 -13.94 -9.38
CA THR A 227 -1.58 -12.67 -9.07
C THR A 227 -1.58 -11.73 -10.27
N THR A 228 -2.01 -10.48 -10.03
CA THR A 228 -1.84 -9.35 -10.95
C THR A 228 -0.82 -8.38 -10.39
N VAL A 229 0.19 -8.02 -11.18
CA VAL A 229 1.17 -6.98 -10.86
C VAL A 229 0.86 -5.74 -11.67
N ILE A 230 0.65 -4.60 -11.01
CA ILE A 230 0.40 -3.32 -11.68
C ILE A 230 1.58 -2.39 -11.42
N MET A 231 2.14 -1.79 -12.46
CA MET A 231 3.26 -0.86 -12.33
C MET A 231 3.03 0.42 -13.15
N GLY A 232 3.33 1.56 -12.54
CA GLY A 232 3.31 2.84 -13.23
C GLY A 232 4.48 2.99 -14.19
N THR A 233 4.21 3.38 -15.44
CA THR A 233 5.30 3.55 -16.44
C THR A 233 6.18 4.77 -16.18
N LYS A 234 5.80 5.64 -15.26
CA LYS A 234 6.59 6.81 -14.80
C LYS A 234 6.90 6.75 -13.30
N ASP A 235 6.95 5.54 -12.75
CA ASP A 235 7.31 5.35 -11.36
C ASP A 235 8.78 5.75 -11.13
N ASN A 236 9.01 6.70 -10.22
CA ASN A 236 10.33 7.21 -9.86
C ASN A 236 10.86 6.64 -8.53
N VAL A 237 10.09 5.78 -7.86
CA VAL A 237 10.46 5.19 -6.57
C VAL A 237 11.27 3.91 -6.76
N VAL A 238 11.01 3.17 -7.83
CA VAL A 238 11.69 1.93 -8.19
C VAL A 238 12.60 2.11 -9.40
N THR A 239 13.54 1.19 -9.60
CA THR A 239 14.40 1.19 -10.77
C THR A 239 13.64 0.75 -12.03
N ALA A 240 14.13 1.13 -13.22
CA ALA A 240 13.57 0.71 -14.50
C ALA A 240 13.53 -0.83 -14.65
N ASP A 241 14.47 -1.55 -14.01
CA ASP A 241 14.57 -3.01 -14.07
C ASP A 241 13.58 -3.73 -13.15
N SER A 242 12.90 -3.00 -12.25
CA SER A 242 11.99 -3.61 -11.26
C SER A 242 10.90 -4.46 -11.92
N ARG A 243 10.35 -4.00 -13.05
CA ARG A 243 9.35 -4.76 -13.82
C ARG A 243 9.92 -6.08 -14.34
N THR A 244 11.07 -6.04 -14.97
CA THR A 244 11.76 -7.24 -15.49
C THR A 244 12.13 -8.19 -14.35
N HIS A 245 12.54 -7.64 -13.20
CA HIS A 245 12.83 -8.43 -12.02
C HIS A 245 11.58 -9.17 -11.52
N MET A 246 10.46 -8.48 -11.38
CA MET A 246 9.19 -9.09 -10.97
C MET A 246 8.70 -10.14 -11.98
N GLN A 247 8.86 -9.91 -13.29
CA GLN A 247 8.52 -10.89 -14.31
C GLN A 247 9.34 -12.20 -14.22
N ARG A 248 10.61 -12.10 -13.84
CA ARG A 248 11.46 -13.29 -13.60
C ARG A 248 11.01 -14.06 -12.36
N LEU A 249 10.58 -13.36 -11.30
CA LEU A 249 10.10 -13.99 -10.07
C LEU A 249 8.70 -14.62 -10.23
N MET A 250 7.89 -14.04 -11.10
CA MET A 250 6.49 -14.43 -11.29
C MET A 250 6.13 -14.53 -12.78
N PRO A 251 6.72 -15.48 -13.53
CA PRO A 251 6.49 -15.59 -14.98
C PRO A 251 5.06 -15.97 -15.36
N HIS A 252 4.26 -16.49 -14.43
CA HIS A 252 2.86 -16.88 -14.66
C HIS A 252 1.85 -15.82 -14.15
N ALA A 253 2.31 -14.72 -13.54
CA ALA A 253 1.43 -13.63 -13.10
C ALA A 253 1.01 -12.76 -14.28
N GLN A 254 -0.14 -12.10 -14.14
CA GLN A 254 -0.56 -11.05 -15.06
C GLN A 254 0.20 -9.75 -14.75
N PHE A 255 0.66 -9.05 -15.79
CA PHE A 255 1.31 -7.74 -15.65
C PHE A 255 0.53 -6.66 -16.39
N ILE A 256 0.21 -5.57 -15.68
CA ILE A 256 -0.49 -4.40 -16.20
C ILE A 256 0.43 -3.18 -16.08
N ASP A 257 0.61 -2.46 -17.17
CA ASP A 257 1.31 -1.19 -17.21
C ASP A 257 0.30 -0.05 -17.10
N ALA A 258 0.33 0.68 -15.97
CA ALA A 258 -0.45 1.91 -15.79
C ALA A 258 0.26 3.06 -16.52
N HIS A 259 -0.14 3.30 -17.77
CA HIS A 259 0.54 4.25 -18.64
C HIS A 259 0.44 5.69 -18.12
N GLY A 260 1.60 6.35 -18.03
CA GLY A 260 1.72 7.75 -17.60
C GLY A 260 1.59 7.96 -16.09
N ALA A 261 1.30 6.92 -15.32
CA ALA A 261 1.17 6.98 -13.86
C ALA A 261 2.51 6.78 -13.14
N GLY A 262 2.61 7.35 -11.94
CA GLY A 262 3.75 7.22 -11.03
C GLY A 262 3.59 6.04 -10.06
N HIS A 263 3.99 6.28 -8.79
CA HIS A 263 4.06 5.22 -7.78
C HIS A 263 2.74 4.97 -7.03
N ILE A 264 1.87 5.97 -6.93
CA ILE A 264 0.65 5.90 -6.11
C ILE A 264 -0.60 5.72 -6.97
N LEU A 265 -0.70 4.54 -7.60
CA LEU A 265 -1.74 4.21 -8.58
C LEU A 265 -3.16 4.33 -8.03
N HIS A 266 -3.36 4.10 -6.73
CA HIS A 266 -4.64 4.24 -6.04
C HIS A 266 -5.16 5.70 -5.98
N PHE A 267 -4.37 6.67 -6.46
CA PHE A 267 -4.81 8.04 -6.74
C PHE A 267 -4.81 8.36 -8.24
N GLU A 268 -3.90 7.77 -9.02
CA GLU A 268 -3.62 8.17 -10.40
C GLU A 268 -4.31 7.34 -11.47
N ALA A 269 -4.45 6.04 -11.24
CA ALA A 269 -4.81 5.05 -12.25
C ALA A 269 -5.76 4.00 -11.68
N LEU A 270 -6.89 4.46 -11.12
CA LEU A 270 -7.89 3.59 -10.49
C LEU A 270 -8.43 2.53 -11.45
N GLU A 271 -8.52 2.88 -12.74
CA GLU A 271 -8.97 2.00 -13.83
C GLU A 271 -8.01 0.84 -14.13
N SER A 272 -6.76 0.92 -13.66
CA SER A 272 -5.78 -0.16 -13.82
C SER A 272 -6.00 -1.32 -12.84
N TYR A 273 -6.79 -1.12 -11.79
CA TYR A 273 -7.08 -2.16 -10.81
C TYR A 273 -8.19 -3.09 -11.34
N PRO A 274 -7.94 -4.41 -11.42
CA PRO A 274 -8.97 -5.34 -11.88
C PRO A 274 -10.11 -5.45 -10.86
N MET A 275 -11.31 -5.67 -11.33
CA MET A 275 -12.40 -6.18 -10.50
C MET A 275 -12.15 -7.67 -10.28
N VAL A 276 -11.99 -8.09 -9.03
CA VAL A 276 -11.52 -9.43 -8.62
C VAL A 276 -12.66 -10.35 -8.20
#